data_6ca6b3f1e2b5cccba60a61f919d48d4a
#
_entry.id   6ca6b3f1e2b5cccba60a61f919d48d4a
#
_cell.length_a   1.000
_cell.length_b   1.000
_cell.length_c   1.000
_cell.angle_alpha   90.00
_cell.angle_beta   90.00
_cell.angle_gamma   90.00
#
_symmetry.space_group_name_H-M   'P 1'
#
loop_
_entity.id
_entity.type
_entity.pdbx_description
1 polymer ?
#
loop_
_entity_poly.entity_id
_entity_poly.type
_entity_poly.pdbx_seq_one_letter_code
_entity_poly.pdbx_strand_id
1 'polypeptide(L)'
;MGVKPAKDAAIKGVVNLSDKKGGTLNYVASGDFDSLDPARTYYAYSWNFQRIYQRTLLMFAPKVGADGAQVVPDLATGKGEYTDGGKTVTYKLRDGITFEDGSTIKSSDIKYALQRSFATDVINGGPGPSYLAPILVGGDKYVGPYKDKKGLASIETPDDKTLVFRLTKPFTDFDYLMALPLSTPVPQAKDTGARYQFKPVASGPYKIATYQPNKLLKLVRNDKWNAASDPNRKALPDEIVLTMGLAPDDMDQRVLNGTADIEIEGTGLQATAVARVLSNPQLAANSDNPDTGFTRYVTIQQKVPPFDNVHCRRAVQYAADKVALQFARGGPIAGGEFAGNMMPPTLAAYKKFDRYPSGADHKGDLVKAKEELKLCGKPDGFKTKFATTNSGKGPKVGTAIQQGLARVGIDVEIVQVDPSTYYSGFIGVPDNVHKRGIGLANAGWGPDFPTEYGFFGVIVDGRAIKKAGNSNYAELDDPEINSLIDKALESTDVSERNKIWQQVDEKVMESAVLMPYVADRALTYRNPRLTNVYINGAFGMYDYVNIGVA
;
A
#
# COMPACT_ATOMS: atom_id res chain seq x y z
N MET A 1 1.36 -26.25 1.31
CA MET A 1 0.52 -27.42 1.02
C MET A 1 -0.79 -26.97 0.40
N GLY A 2 -1.33 -27.77 -0.56
CA GLY A 2 -2.65 -27.51 -1.13
C GLY A 2 -3.76 -27.80 -0.10
N VAL A 3 -4.79 -26.95 -0.09
CA VAL A 3 -5.98 -27.10 0.78
C VAL A 3 -7.25 -27.15 -0.04
N LYS A 4 -8.27 -27.81 0.49
CA LYS A 4 -9.60 -27.85 -0.13
C LYS A 4 -10.34 -26.52 0.09
N PRO A 5 -11.26 -26.14 -0.82
CA PRO A 5 -12.09 -24.95 -0.64
C PRO A 5 -12.88 -25.00 0.67
N ALA A 6 -12.69 -23.99 1.50
CA ALA A 6 -13.43 -23.76 2.73
C ALA A 6 -13.31 -22.26 3.06
N LYS A 7 -14.16 -21.74 3.95
CA LYS A 7 -14.00 -20.36 4.44
C LYS A 7 -12.61 -20.18 5.05
N ASP A 8 -11.96 -19.10 4.70
CA ASP A 8 -10.60 -18.74 5.13
C ASP A 8 -9.51 -19.77 4.74
N ALA A 9 -9.77 -20.60 3.71
CA ALA A 9 -8.81 -21.60 3.26
C ALA A 9 -7.56 -20.97 2.63
N ALA A 10 -7.72 -19.87 1.88
CA ALA A 10 -6.59 -19.19 1.24
C ALA A 10 -5.68 -18.43 2.22
N ILE A 11 -6.12 -18.20 3.45
CA ILE A 11 -5.28 -17.67 4.54
C ILE A 11 -4.33 -18.75 5.09
N LYS A 12 -4.79 -20.02 5.04
CA LYS A 12 -4.12 -21.17 5.67
C LYS A 12 -3.25 -21.98 4.71
N GLY A 13 -3.52 -21.89 3.41
CA GLY A 13 -2.84 -22.69 2.40
C GLY A 13 -3.20 -22.30 0.98
N VAL A 14 -2.65 -23.02 0.01
CA VAL A 14 -2.92 -22.82 -1.41
C VAL A 14 -4.18 -23.58 -1.80
N VAL A 15 -5.24 -22.86 -2.17
CA VAL A 15 -6.51 -23.46 -2.58
C VAL A 15 -6.40 -23.95 -4.02
N ASN A 16 -6.88 -25.20 -4.27
CA ASN A 16 -6.89 -25.84 -5.60
C ASN A 16 -5.51 -25.85 -6.27
N LEU A 17 -4.50 -26.40 -5.60
CA LEU A 17 -3.14 -26.49 -6.14
C LEU A 17 -3.13 -27.19 -7.51
N SER A 18 -2.56 -26.55 -8.55
CA SER A 18 -2.54 -27.05 -9.91
C SER A 18 -1.38 -26.44 -10.72
N ASP A 19 -0.87 -27.21 -11.68
CA ASP A 19 0.07 -26.73 -12.70
C ASP A 19 -0.57 -26.64 -14.11
N LYS A 20 -1.92 -26.80 -14.17
CA LYS A 20 -2.68 -26.68 -15.41
C LYS A 20 -2.49 -25.28 -16.01
N LYS A 21 -2.13 -25.25 -17.28
CA LYS A 21 -2.01 -24.02 -18.08
C LYS A 21 -3.24 -23.86 -18.96
N GLY A 22 -3.52 -22.61 -19.30
CA GLY A 22 -4.59 -22.24 -20.23
C GLY A 22 -5.69 -21.40 -19.59
N GLY A 23 -6.63 -20.98 -20.43
CA GLY A 23 -7.79 -20.19 -20.03
C GLY A 23 -7.52 -18.71 -19.81
N THR A 24 -8.60 -17.97 -19.60
CA THR A 24 -8.60 -16.52 -19.32
C THR A 24 -8.95 -16.26 -17.87
N LEU A 25 -8.11 -15.47 -17.21
CA LEU A 25 -8.33 -14.97 -15.85
C LEU A 25 -8.98 -13.58 -15.92
N ASN A 26 -10.17 -13.41 -15.34
CA ASN A 26 -10.97 -12.20 -15.41
C ASN A 26 -10.97 -11.45 -14.07
N TYR A 27 -10.29 -10.34 -14.02
CA TYR A 27 -10.27 -9.43 -12.88
C TYR A 27 -11.25 -8.27 -13.06
N VAL A 28 -11.69 -7.67 -11.94
CA VAL A 28 -12.51 -6.45 -11.90
C VAL A 28 -11.95 -5.46 -10.91
N ALA A 29 -12.16 -4.15 -11.20
CA ALA A 29 -11.79 -3.04 -10.34
C ALA A 29 -12.80 -1.89 -10.45
N SER A 30 -12.93 -1.11 -9.36
CA SER A 30 -13.81 0.08 -9.34
C SER A 30 -13.18 1.27 -10.08
N GLY A 31 -11.87 1.34 -10.12
CA GLY A 31 -11.10 2.39 -10.78
C GLY A 31 -9.91 1.84 -11.55
N ASP A 32 -9.12 2.75 -12.08
CA ASP A 32 -7.83 2.42 -12.71
C ASP A 32 -6.73 2.28 -11.67
N PHE A 33 -5.59 1.80 -12.09
CA PHE A 33 -4.35 1.95 -11.34
C PHE A 33 -4.00 3.43 -11.17
N ASP A 34 -3.37 3.78 -10.06
CA ASP A 34 -2.77 5.11 -9.89
C ASP A 34 -1.70 5.39 -10.96
N SER A 35 -1.00 4.37 -11.38
CA SER A 35 -0.08 4.37 -12.52
C SER A 35 0.35 2.94 -12.88
N LEU A 36 0.65 2.69 -14.17
CA LEU A 36 1.41 1.50 -14.59
C LEU A 36 2.93 1.75 -14.64
N ASP A 37 3.40 2.98 -14.42
CA ASP A 37 4.82 3.30 -14.33
C ASP A 37 5.39 2.82 -12.99
N PRO A 38 6.38 1.91 -12.97
CA PRO A 38 6.93 1.34 -11.75
C PRO A 38 7.62 2.35 -10.82
N ALA A 39 8.05 3.51 -11.36
CA ALA A 39 8.62 4.57 -10.53
C ALA A 39 7.55 5.45 -9.86
N ARG A 40 6.30 5.40 -10.33
CA ARG A 40 5.22 6.30 -9.91
C ARG A 40 4.15 5.59 -9.07
N THR A 41 3.82 4.33 -9.39
CA THR A 41 2.71 3.62 -8.73
C THR A 41 2.94 3.47 -7.23
N TYR A 42 1.86 3.62 -6.43
CA TYR A 42 1.93 3.57 -4.98
C TYR A 42 0.69 2.92 -4.33
N TYR A 43 -0.04 2.09 -5.05
CA TYR A 43 -1.12 1.29 -4.48
C TYR A 43 -0.70 -0.18 -4.33
N ALA A 44 -0.98 -0.78 -3.17
CA ALA A 44 -0.58 -2.16 -2.85
C ALA A 44 -1.08 -3.17 -3.90
N TYR A 45 -2.32 -3.03 -4.38
CA TYR A 45 -2.85 -3.92 -5.41
C TYR A 45 -2.17 -3.71 -6.77
N SER A 46 -1.75 -2.47 -7.10
CA SER A 46 -0.98 -2.18 -8.30
C SER A 46 0.37 -2.87 -8.25
N TRP A 47 1.06 -2.80 -7.11
CA TRP A 47 2.34 -3.48 -6.90
C TRP A 47 2.21 -5.00 -7.02
N ASN A 48 1.16 -5.60 -6.42
CA ASN A 48 0.89 -7.01 -6.51
C ASN A 48 0.59 -7.44 -7.96
N PHE A 49 -0.21 -6.65 -8.70
CA PHE A 49 -0.56 -6.92 -10.09
C PHE A 49 0.63 -6.75 -11.05
N GLN A 50 1.48 -5.74 -10.85
CA GLN A 50 2.67 -5.53 -11.68
C GLN A 50 3.61 -6.73 -11.68
N ARG A 51 3.70 -7.48 -10.60
CA ARG A 51 4.50 -8.71 -10.50
C ARG A 51 4.17 -9.76 -11.55
N ILE A 52 3.01 -9.65 -12.21
CA ILE A 52 2.58 -10.56 -13.28
C ILE A 52 3.38 -10.30 -14.58
N TYR A 53 3.64 -9.04 -14.92
CA TYR A 53 4.23 -8.65 -16.20
C TYR A 53 5.57 -7.91 -16.08
N GLN A 54 5.93 -7.48 -14.87
CA GLN A 54 7.22 -6.85 -14.57
C GLN A 54 7.98 -7.64 -13.50
N ARG A 55 9.29 -7.61 -13.58
CA ARG A 55 10.21 -8.22 -12.63
C ARG A 55 11.01 -7.14 -11.93
N THR A 56 11.27 -7.33 -10.66
CA THR A 56 12.09 -6.46 -9.81
C THR A 56 13.43 -7.12 -9.50
N LEU A 57 14.35 -6.40 -8.89
CA LEU A 57 15.64 -6.97 -8.50
C LEU A 57 15.45 -8.14 -7.53
N LEU A 58 14.63 -7.92 -6.49
CA LEU A 58 14.09 -8.92 -5.59
C LEU A 58 12.56 -8.86 -5.64
N MET A 59 11.84 -9.80 -5.03
CA MET A 59 10.38 -9.73 -4.92
C MET A 59 9.88 -10.32 -3.61
N PHE A 60 8.68 -9.98 -3.20
CA PHE A 60 8.00 -10.70 -2.12
C PHE A 60 7.68 -12.13 -2.57
N ALA A 61 7.96 -13.11 -1.71
CA ALA A 61 7.81 -14.51 -2.04
C ALA A 61 6.37 -14.86 -2.44
N PRO A 62 6.14 -15.61 -3.53
CA PRO A 62 4.81 -16.08 -3.89
C PRO A 62 4.38 -17.23 -2.98
N LYS A 63 4.14 -16.93 -1.71
CA LYS A 63 3.82 -17.88 -0.63
C LYS A 63 2.69 -17.37 0.26
N VAL A 64 2.09 -18.32 0.99
CA VAL A 64 0.97 -18.07 1.89
C VAL A 64 1.40 -17.28 3.14
N GLY A 65 0.60 -16.31 3.55
CA GLY A 65 0.72 -15.64 4.84
C GLY A 65 2.08 -14.98 5.06
N ALA A 66 2.63 -15.12 6.26
CA ALA A 66 3.89 -14.48 6.66
C ALA A 66 5.10 -14.91 5.79
N ASP A 67 5.10 -16.14 5.24
CA ASP A 67 6.16 -16.56 4.31
C ASP A 67 6.14 -15.72 3.02
N GLY A 68 4.97 -15.19 2.62
CA GLY A 68 4.83 -14.25 1.50
C GLY A 68 5.44 -12.88 1.76
N ALA A 69 5.62 -12.51 3.01
CA ALA A 69 6.28 -11.26 3.41
C ALA A 69 7.81 -11.30 3.31
N GLN A 70 8.39 -12.50 3.10
CA GLN A 70 9.82 -12.66 2.91
C GLN A 70 10.25 -12.21 1.51
N VAL A 71 11.41 -11.55 1.42
CA VAL A 71 12.00 -11.16 0.15
C VAL A 71 12.85 -12.31 -0.42
N VAL A 72 12.63 -12.59 -1.71
CA VAL A 72 13.37 -13.62 -2.47
C VAL A 72 14.00 -13.03 -3.74
N PRO A 73 15.06 -13.62 -4.28
CA PRO A 73 15.67 -13.19 -5.53
C PRO A 73 14.70 -13.31 -6.71
N ASP A 74 14.63 -12.25 -7.56
CA ASP A 74 13.89 -12.29 -8.83
C ASP A 74 14.83 -12.10 -10.03
N LEU A 75 15.16 -10.87 -10.44
CA LEU A 75 16.20 -10.64 -11.45
C LEU A 75 17.61 -10.88 -10.89
N ALA A 76 17.80 -10.67 -9.60
CA ALA A 76 19.05 -10.98 -8.92
C ALA A 76 19.21 -12.50 -8.69
N THR A 77 20.46 -12.97 -8.57
CA THR A 77 20.79 -14.35 -8.22
C THR A 77 20.68 -14.63 -6.73
N GLY A 78 20.77 -13.58 -5.90
CA GLY A 78 20.72 -13.63 -4.43
C GLY A 78 20.21 -12.35 -3.82
N LYS A 79 20.08 -12.32 -2.51
CA LYS A 79 19.88 -11.09 -1.72
C LYS A 79 21.14 -10.21 -1.78
N GLY A 80 21.05 -8.97 -1.30
CA GLY A 80 22.17 -8.06 -1.25
C GLY A 80 23.34 -8.61 -0.42
N GLU A 81 24.55 -8.50 -0.98
CA GLU A 81 25.80 -8.76 -0.25
C GLU A 81 26.25 -7.45 0.40
N TYR A 82 26.26 -7.44 1.73
CA TYR A 82 26.57 -6.25 2.52
C TYR A 82 28.05 -6.27 2.92
N THR A 83 28.77 -5.20 2.58
CA THR A 83 30.18 -4.98 2.93
C THR A 83 30.36 -3.57 3.50
N ASP A 84 31.59 -3.20 3.89
CA ASP A 84 31.92 -1.88 4.45
C ASP A 84 30.99 -1.48 5.62
N GLY A 85 30.83 -2.39 6.58
CA GLY A 85 29.97 -2.18 7.73
C GLY A 85 28.49 -1.95 7.37
N GLY A 86 28.04 -2.51 6.25
CA GLY A 86 26.65 -2.39 5.77
C GLY A 86 26.37 -1.16 4.90
N LYS A 87 27.40 -0.37 4.55
CA LYS A 87 27.29 0.82 3.69
C LYS A 87 27.43 0.54 2.20
N THR A 88 27.85 -0.67 1.83
CA THR A 88 27.94 -1.11 0.44
C THR A 88 27.07 -2.34 0.27
N VAL A 89 26.17 -2.32 -0.72
CA VAL A 89 25.29 -3.45 -1.04
C VAL A 89 25.46 -3.84 -2.50
N THR A 90 25.75 -5.11 -2.76
CA THR A 90 26.02 -5.61 -4.12
C THR A 90 24.98 -6.65 -4.53
N TYR A 91 24.47 -6.55 -5.76
CA TYR A 91 23.62 -7.57 -6.39
C TYR A 91 24.21 -8.04 -7.70
N LYS A 92 23.99 -9.32 -8.01
CA LYS A 92 24.34 -9.94 -9.30
C LYS A 92 23.07 -10.35 -10.03
N LEU A 93 22.97 -10.02 -11.32
CA LEU A 93 21.85 -10.39 -12.16
C LEU A 93 21.96 -11.80 -12.72
N ARG A 94 20.82 -12.45 -12.92
CA ARG A 94 20.70 -13.76 -13.57
C ARG A 94 21.05 -13.68 -15.05
N ASP A 95 21.40 -14.83 -15.61
CA ASP A 95 21.46 -15.02 -17.06
C ASP A 95 20.07 -15.19 -17.67
N GLY A 96 19.96 -14.85 -18.96
CA GLY A 96 18.75 -15.10 -19.75
C GLY A 96 17.54 -14.25 -19.36
N ILE A 97 17.73 -13.12 -18.68
CA ILE A 97 16.68 -12.15 -18.38
C ILE A 97 16.50 -11.19 -19.56
N THR A 98 15.26 -11.04 -20.04
CA THR A 98 14.96 -10.24 -21.25
C THR A 98 13.73 -9.36 -21.06
N PHE A 99 13.68 -8.28 -21.82
CA PHE A 99 12.47 -7.51 -22.06
C PHE A 99 11.56 -8.19 -23.09
N GLU A 100 10.33 -7.70 -23.26
CA GLU A 100 9.31 -8.24 -24.18
C GLU A 100 9.70 -8.16 -25.67
N ASP A 101 10.71 -7.38 -26.03
CA ASP A 101 11.27 -7.33 -27.39
C ASP A 101 12.46 -8.29 -27.60
N GLY A 102 12.85 -9.00 -26.53
CA GLY A 102 13.98 -9.94 -26.53
C GLY A 102 15.33 -9.32 -26.23
N SER A 103 15.43 -8.00 -26.03
CA SER A 103 16.69 -7.37 -25.58
C SER A 103 17.03 -7.81 -24.15
N THR A 104 18.32 -8.03 -23.89
CA THR A 104 18.83 -8.45 -22.58
C THR A 104 18.70 -7.31 -21.56
N ILE A 105 18.19 -7.62 -20.38
CA ILE A 105 18.15 -6.70 -19.23
C ILE A 105 19.55 -6.60 -18.63
N LYS A 106 20.03 -5.37 -18.42
CA LYS A 106 21.34 -5.05 -17.87
C LYS A 106 21.21 -4.31 -16.53
N SER A 107 22.29 -4.33 -15.76
CA SER A 107 22.41 -3.54 -14.51
C SER A 107 22.14 -2.06 -14.73
N SER A 108 22.53 -1.51 -15.89
CA SER A 108 22.26 -0.13 -16.28
C SER A 108 20.76 0.21 -16.41
N ASP A 109 19.91 -0.75 -16.79
CA ASP A 109 18.47 -0.54 -16.92
C ASP A 109 17.80 -0.40 -15.54
N ILE A 110 18.30 -1.13 -14.54
CA ILE A 110 17.84 -1.02 -13.14
C ILE A 110 18.36 0.27 -12.52
N LYS A 111 19.64 0.60 -12.74
CA LYS A 111 20.19 1.90 -12.33
C LYS A 111 19.36 3.05 -12.88
N TYR A 112 19.04 3.01 -14.16
CA TYR A 112 18.23 4.05 -14.80
C TYR A 112 16.83 4.14 -14.19
N ALA A 113 16.17 3.01 -13.93
CA ALA A 113 14.86 2.96 -13.29
C ALA A 113 14.86 3.60 -11.90
N LEU A 114 15.84 3.27 -11.07
CA LEU A 114 16.00 3.86 -9.73
C LEU A 114 16.24 5.37 -9.82
N GLN A 115 17.13 5.81 -10.72
CA GLN A 115 17.41 7.22 -10.94
C GLN A 115 16.19 7.99 -11.46
N ARG A 116 15.36 7.34 -12.28
CA ARG A 116 14.12 7.90 -12.81
C ARG A 116 13.14 8.35 -11.72
N SER A 117 13.08 7.61 -10.61
CA SER A 117 12.19 7.93 -9.50
C SER A 117 12.49 9.28 -8.83
N PHE A 118 13.71 9.80 -8.96
CA PHE A 118 14.09 11.11 -8.43
C PHE A 118 13.62 12.30 -9.29
N ALA A 119 13.14 12.06 -10.49
CA ALA A 119 12.64 13.12 -11.39
C ALA A 119 11.20 13.52 -11.04
N THR A 120 10.97 14.01 -9.84
CA THR A 120 9.64 14.26 -9.25
C THR A 120 8.81 15.32 -9.97
N ASP A 121 9.41 16.13 -10.82
CA ASP A 121 8.74 17.10 -11.69
C ASP A 121 8.16 16.45 -12.96
N VAL A 122 8.66 15.29 -13.37
CA VAL A 122 8.17 14.51 -14.52
C VAL A 122 7.38 13.29 -14.04
N ILE A 123 7.89 12.61 -13.02
CA ILE A 123 7.35 11.38 -12.44
C ILE A 123 7.01 11.68 -10.98
N ASN A 124 5.78 12.14 -10.75
CA ASN A 124 5.29 12.45 -9.42
C ASN A 124 4.54 11.25 -8.83
N GLY A 125 4.64 11.07 -7.53
CA GLY A 125 3.78 10.16 -6.75
C GLY A 125 4.47 8.98 -6.09
N GLY A 126 5.38 8.27 -6.69
CA GLY A 126 5.99 7.06 -6.11
C GLY A 126 6.83 7.30 -4.84
N PRO A 127 7.10 6.23 -4.05
CA PRO A 127 7.83 6.33 -2.78
C PRO A 127 9.34 6.45 -2.96
N GLY A 128 9.88 6.25 -4.18
CA GLY A 128 11.32 6.16 -4.44
C GLY A 128 12.15 7.24 -3.76
N PRO A 129 11.88 8.54 -3.97
CA PRO A 129 12.69 9.60 -3.36
C PRO A 129 12.62 9.61 -1.83
N SER A 130 11.46 9.25 -1.22
CA SER A 130 11.32 9.21 0.23
C SER A 130 12.24 8.18 0.88
N TYR A 131 12.42 7.04 0.23
CA TYR A 131 13.28 5.98 0.74
C TYR A 131 14.73 6.10 0.26
N LEU A 132 14.95 6.43 -1.02
CA LEU A 132 16.30 6.39 -1.60
C LEU A 132 17.12 7.65 -1.34
N ALA A 133 16.48 8.84 -1.30
CA ALA A 133 17.22 10.10 -1.13
C ALA A 133 17.99 10.17 0.19
N PRO A 134 17.44 9.78 1.36
CA PRO A 134 18.17 9.88 2.62
C PRO A 134 19.24 8.78 2.80
N ILE A 135 19.15 7.67 2.07
CA ILE A 135 20.05 6.52 2.28
C ILE A 135 21.15 6.39 1.24
N LEU A 136 20.98 6.90 0.01
CA LEU A 136 22.01 6.86 -1.03
C LEU A 136 22.94 8.07 -0.93
N VAL A 137 24.24 7.84 -1.04
CA VAL A 137 25.22 8.94 -1.05
C VAL A 137 24.90 9.91 -2.20
N GLY A 138 24.66 11.18 -1.87
CA GLY A 138 24.28 12.22 -2.84
C GLY A 138 22.84 12.13 -3.35
N GLY A 139 22.03 11.22 -2.79
CA GLY A 139 20.62 11.09 -3.16
C GLY A 139 19.77 12.32 -2.82
N ASP A 140 20.13 13.03 -1.74
CA ASP A 140 19.47 14.25 -1.27
C ASP A 140 19.54 15.42 -2.29
N LYS A 141 20.54 15.40 -3.16
CA LYS A 141 20.80 16.45 -4.18
C LYS A 141 20.46 16.02 -5.59
N TYR A 142 20.25 14.75 -5.82
CA TYR A 142 19.98 14.22 -7.16
C TYR A 142 18.55 14.52 -7.61
N VAL A 143 18.40 15.02 -8.83
CA VAL A 143 17.12 15.51 -9.40
C VAL A 143 16.62 14.68 -10.59
N GLY A 144 17.18 13.49 -10.77
CA GLY A 144 16.79 12.55 -11.83
C GLY A 144 17.51 12.73 -13.17
N PRO A 145 17.44 11.72 -14.05
CA PRO A 145 18.26 11.61 -15.26
C PRO A 145 17.84 12.59 -16.38
N TYR A 146 16.68 13.21 -16.29
CA TYR A 146 16.24 14.19 -17.28
C TYR A 146 16.98 15.53 -17.12
N LYS A 147 17.40 15.88 -15.91
CA LYS A 147 18.15 17.10 -15.58
C LYS A 147 19.63 16.83 -15.36
N ASP A 148 19.98 15.76 -14.66
CA ASP A 148 21.35 15.34 -14.42
C ASP A 148 21.68 14.06 -15.17
N LYS A 149 22.25 14.23 -16.38
CA LYS A 149 22.64 13.13 -17.26
C LYS A 149 23.89 12.37 -16.78
N LYS A 150 24.65 12.89 -15.79
CA LYS A 150 25.78 12.17 -15.21
C LYS A 150 25.31 10.99 -14.36
N GLY A 151 24.08 11.09 -13.86
CA GLY A 151 23.47 10.09 -13.01
C GLY A 151 23.99 10.10 -11.57
N LEU A 152 23.36 9.31 -10.70
CA LEU A 152 23.74 9.20 -9.30
C LEU A 152 24.93 8.24 -9.15
N ALA A 153 26.07 8.76 -8.72
CA ALA A 153 27.33 8.02 -8.63
C ALA A 153 27.28 6.87 -7.61
N SER A 154 26.43 6.98 -6.57
CA SER A 154 26.27 5.93 -5.55
C SER A 154 25.53 4.68 -6.03
N ILE A 155 25.02 4.66 -7.26
CA ILE A 155 24.55 3.45 -7.93
C ILE A 155 25.55 3.12 -9.05
N GLU A 156 26.39 2.13 -8.82
CA GLU A 156 27.43 1.73 -9.75
C GLU A 156 26.99 0.50 -10.55
N THR A 157 27.39 0.44 -11.82
CA THR A 157 27.18 -0.70 -12.71
C THR A 157 28.51 -1.04 -13.40
N PRO A 158 29.45 -1.69 -12.68
CA PRO A 158 30.79 -1.97 -13.19
C PRO A 158 30.80 -2.90 -14.41
N ASP A 159 29.76 -3.70 -14.56
CA ASP A 159 29.49 -4.55 -15.70
C ASP A 159 27.98 -4.73 -15.92
N ASP A 160 27.57 -5.39 -17.00
CA ASP A 160 26.16 -5.59 -17.39
C ASP A 160 25.32 -6.38 -16.35
N LYS A 161 25.95 -7.04 -15.37
CA LYS A 161 25.28 -7.91 -14.38
C LYS A 161 25.46 -7.49 -12.93
N THR A 162 26.27 -6.49 -12.65
CA THR A 162 26.59 -6.09 -11.27
C THR A 162 26.02 -4.72 -10.96
N LEU A 163 25.25 -4.64 -9.86
CA LEU A 163 24.85 -3.37 -9.24
C LEU A 163 25.55 -3.24 -7.88
N VAL A 164 26.10 -2.06 -7.62
CA VAL A 164 26.69 -1.71 -6.32
C VAL A 164 26.07 -0.41 -5.83
N PHE A 165 25.58 -0.43 -4.61
CA PHE A 165 24.96 0.73 -3.95
C PHE A 165 25.86 1.24 -2.83
N ARG A 166 26.07 2.57 -2.76
CA ARG A 166 26.79 3.23 -1.66
C ARG A 166 25.80 3.97 -0.79
N LEU A 167 25.70 3.53 0.46
CA LEU A 167 24.76 4.06 1.43
C LEU A 167 25.44 5.07 2.36
N THR A 168 24.71 6.05 2.83
CA THR A 168 25.16 7.06 3.82
C THR A 168 25.37 6.41 5.20
N LYS A 169 24.54 5.42 5.53
CA LYS A 169 24.57 4.63 6.77
C LYS A 169 24.10 3.19 6.48
N PRO A 170 24.39 2.22 7.35
CA PRO A 170 23.82 0.88 7.23
C PRO A 170 22.29 0.94 7.21
N PHE A 171 21.68 0.16 6.33
CA PHE A 171 20.24 0.07 6.22
C PHE A 171 19.82 -1.38 5.93
N THR A 172 19.38 -2.08 6.98
CA THR A 172 19.09 -3.52 6.93
C THR A 172 17.88 -3.87 6.07
N ASP A 173 16.98 -2.91 5.85
CA ASP A 173 15.76 -3.10 5.05
C ASP A 173 15.98 -2.81 3.55
N PHE A 174 17.24 -2.65 3.08
CA PHE A 174 17.52 -2.30 1.68
C PHE A 174 17.00 -3.35 0.68
N ASP A 175 17.04 -4.62 1.04
CA ASP A 175 16.47 -5.70 0.23
C ASP A 175 14.96 -5.53 0.01
N TYR A 176 14.22 -5.02 1.00
CA TYR A 176 12.79 -4.72 0.85
C TYR A 176 12.55 -3.62 -0.18
N LEU A 177 13.38 -2.58 -0.22
CA LEU A 177 13.28 -1.54 -1.23
C LEU A 177 13.51 -2.10 -2.64
N MET A 178 14.42 -3.07 -2.79
CA MET A 178 14.70 -3.72 -4.06
C MET A 178 13.61 -4.73 -4.48
N ALA A 179 12.66 -5.02 -3.61
CA ALA A 179 11.44 -5.78 -3.93
C ALA A 179 10.27 -4.89 -4.39
N LEU A 180 10.37 -3.56 -4.23
CA LEU A 180 9.36 -2.62 -4.68
C LEU A 180 9.47 -2.37 -6.19
N PRO A 181 8.39 -1.91 -6.85
CA PRO A 181 8.37 -1.64 -8.29
C PRO A 181 9.47 -0.70 -8.78
N LEU A 182 9.95 0.20 -7.92
CA LEU A 182 11.02 1.16 -8.28
C LEU A 182 12.31 0.50 -8.80
N SER A 183 12.55 -0.79 -8.49
CA SER A 183 13.70 -1.57 -9.01
C SER A 183 13.39 -2.32 -10.32
N THR A 184 12.19 -2.16 -10.89
CA THR A 184 11.85 -2.72 -12.20
C THR A 184 12.71 -2.08 -13.29
N PRO A 185 13.43 -2.86 -14.12
CA PRO A 185 14.29 -2.31 -15.16
C PRO A 185 13.49 -1.51 -16.19
N VAL A 186 14.01 -0.35 -16.57
CA VAL A 186 13.44 0.52 -17.61
C VAL A 186 14.51 0.73 -18.69
N PRO A 187 14.28 0.26 -19.93
CA PRO A 187 15.21 0.52 -21.03
C PRO A 187 15.17 2.01 -21.38
N GLN A 188 16.27 2.71 -21.14
CA GLN A 188 16.35 4.17 -21.32
C GLN A 188 15.88 4.64 -22.71
N ALA A 189 16.19 3.88 -23.76
CA ALA A 189 15.80 4.20 -25.13
C ALA A 189 14.27 4.17 -25.37
N LYS A 190 13.50 3.54 -24.47
CA LYS A 190 12.03 3.42 -24.54
C LYS A 190 11.32 4.28 -23.52
N ASP A 191 12.05 5.03 -22.70
CA ASP A 191 11.44 5.92 -21.74
C ASP A 191 10.78 7.11 -22.43
N THR A 192 9.52 7.33 -22.12
CA THR A 192 8.69 8.43 -22.65
C THR A 192 8.29 9.43 -21.55
N GLY A 193 9.05 9.47 -20.44
CA GLY A 193 8.80 10.33 -19.30
C GLY A 193 7.45 10.03 -18.66
N ALA A 194 6.64 11.05 -18.37
CA ALA A 194 5.33 10.89 -17.75
C ALA A 194 4.36 10.00 -18.56
N ARG A 195 4.61 9.78 -19.84
CA ARG A 195 3.78 8.91 -20.70
C ARG A 195 4.15 7.44 -20.63
N TYR A 196 5.26 7.08 -20.00
CA TYR A 196 5.71 5.69 -19.87
C TYR A 196 4.64 4.82 -19.20
N GLN A 197 3.82 5.39 -18.30
CA GLN A 197 2.71 4.70 -17.64
C GLN A 197 1.66 4.09 -18.60
N PHE A 198 1.54 4.57 -19.84
CA PHE A 198 0.54 4.05 -20.78
C PHE A 198 1.04 2.82 -21.54
N LYS A 199 2.35 2.59 -21.57
CA LYS A 199 2.97 1.44 -22.22
C LYS A 199 4.32 1.11 -21.59
N PRO A 200 4.36 0.72 -20.30
CA PRO A 200 5.59 0.26 -19.67
C PRO A 200 6.06 -1.04 -20.32
N VAL A 201 7.37 -1.20 -20.44
CA VAL A 201 7.98 -2.38 -21.06
C VAL A 201 7.92 -3.55 -20.08
N ALA A 202 7.44 -4.71 -20.54
CA ALA A 202 7.36 -5.91 -19.74
C ALA A 202 8.69 -6.66 -19.67
N SER A 203 8.93 -7.32 -18.56
CA SER A 203 10.07 -8.20 -18.28
C SER A 203 9.66 -9.56 -17.68
N GLY A 204 8.38 -9.72 -17.39
CA GLY A 204 7.78 -10.93 -16.84
C GLY A 204 7.11 -11.82 -17.89
N PRO A 205 6.36 -12.86 -17.44
CA PRO A 205 5.74 -13.84 -18.33
C PRO A 205 4.58 -13.31 -19.18
N TYR A 206 4.08 -12.12 -18.86
CA TYR A 206 3.02 -11.47 -19.64
C TYR A 206 3.47 -10.10 -20.12
N LYS A 207 2.80 -9.59 -21.16
CA LYS A 207 2.96 -8.24 -21.70
C LYS A 207 1.60 -7.58 -21.95
N ILE A 208 1.57 -6.26 -21.96
CA ILE A 208 0.35 -5.48 -22.19
C ILE A 208 0.01 -5.53 -23.68
N ALA A 209 -1.12 -6.18 -24.01
CA ALA A 209 -1.67 -6.18 -25.35
C ALA A 209 -2.58 -4.99 -25.60
N THR A 210 -3.39 -4.60 -24.60
CA THR A 210 -4.33 -3.48 -24.69
C THR A 210 -4.40 -2.79 -23.34
N TYR A 211 -4.34 -1.46 -23.34
CA TYR A 211 -4.66 -0.65 -22.18
C TYR A 211 -5.55 0.53 -22.59
N GLN A 212 -6.73 0.58 -22.05
CA GLN A 212 -7.70 1.66 -22.18
C GLN A 212 -7.98 2.18 -20.77
N PRO A 213 -7.45 3.35 -20.40
CA PRO A 213 -7.59 3.90 -19.05
C PRO A 213 -9.03 3.90 -18.56
N ASN A 214 -9.23 3.55 -17.28
CA ASN A 214 -10.52 3.40 -16.61
C ASN A 214 -11.51 2.41 -17.27
N LYS A 215 -11.05 1.52 -18.15
CA LYS A 215 -11.94 0.60 -18.87
C LYS A 215 -11.41 -0.81 -18.93
N LEU A 216 -10.21 -1.01 -19.50
CA LEU A 216 -9.71 -2.33 -19.83
C LEU A 216 -8.18 -2.39 -19.82
N LEU A 217 -7.64 -3.38 -19.14
CA LEU A 217 -6.27 -3.83 -19.33
C LEU A 217 -6.27 -5.31 -19.72
N LYS A 218 -5.60 -5.64 -20.83
CA LYS A 218 -5.45 -6.99 -21.31
C LYS A 218 -3.97 -7.36 -21.38
N LEU A 219 -3.61 -8.46 -20.72
CA LEU A 219 -2.29 -9.06 -20.76
C LEU A 219 -2.34 -10.36 -21.55
N VAL A 220 -1.32 -10.58 -22.38
CA VAL A 220 -1.08 -11.83 -23.12
C VAL A 220 0.30 -12.37 -22.77
N ARG A 221 0.56 -13.64 -23.07
CA ARG A 221 1.87 -14.25 -22.81
C ARG A 221 2.99 -13.46 -23.50
N ASN A 222 4.10 -13.29 -22.80
CA ASN A 222 5.33 -12.74 -23.34
C ASN A 222 6.19 -13.89 -23.89
N ASP A 223 6.27 -14.01 -25.19
CA ASP A 223 7.04 -15.04 -25.90
C ASP A 223 8.56 -14.92 -25.74
N LYS A 224 9.04 -13.79 -25.24
CA LYS A 224 10.46 -13.55 -24.94
C LYS A 224 10.83 -13.84 -23.49
N TRP A 225 9.84 -14.11 -22.61
CA TRP A 225 10.12 -14.48 -21.24
C TRP A 225 10.75 -15.86 -21.14
N ASN A 226 11.88 -15.95 -20.44
CA ASN A 226 12.59 -17.20 -20.21
C ASN A 226 12.24 -17.78 -18.83
N ALA A 227 11.43 -18.82 -18.82
CA ALA A 227 11.00 -19.50 -17.60
C ALA A 227 12.18 -20.06 -16.76
N ALA A 228 13.29 -20.46 -17.39
CA ALA A 228 14.47 -20.95 -16.69
C ALA A 228 15.19 -19.87 -15.86
N SER A 229 14.97 -18.59 -16.20
CA SER A 229 15.51 -17.46 -15.45
C SER A 229 14.60 -16.98 -14.32
N ASP A 230 13.38 -17.55 -14.18
CA ASP A 230 12.36 -17.07 -13.25
C ASP A 230 11.89 -18.19 -12.30
N PRO A 231 12.42 -18.27 -11.08
CA PRO A 231 12.04 -19.31 -10.12
C PRO A 231 10.69 -19.06 -9.44
N ASN A 232 10.05 -17.90 -9.69
CA ASN A 232 8.91 -17.43 -8.91
C ASN A 232 7.58 -17.52 -9.64
N ARG A 233 7.56 -17.47 -10.99
CA ARG A 233 6.34 -17.35 -11.79
C ARG A 233 6.07 -18.60 -12.63
N LYS A 234 4.84 -19.11 -12.53
CA LYS A 234 4.40 -20.31 -13.29
C LYS A 234 3.79 -19.98 -14.66
N ALA A 235 3.26 -18.77 -14.84
CA ALA A 235 2.59 -18.32 -16.08
C ALA A 235 1.46 -19.27 -16.50
N LEU A 236 0.45 -19.47 -15.67
CA LEU A 236 -0.59 -20.47 -15.88
C LEU A 236 -1.67 -20.03 -16.90
N PRO A 237 -2.34 -18.85 -16.80
CA PRO A 237 -3.34 -18.41 -17.76
C PRO A 237 -2.73 -18.12 -19.14
N ASP A 238 -3.54 -18.23 -20.21
CA ASP A 238 -3.15 -17.75 -21.54
C ASP A 238 -3.29 -16.23 -21.65
N GLU A 239 -4.30 -15.71 -20.98
CA GLU A 239 -4.69 -14.31 -21.04
C GLU A 239 -5.20 -13.84 -19.67
N ILE A 240 -4.97 -12.59 -19.37
CA ILE A 240 -5.47 -11.92 -18.15
C ILE A 240 -6.20 -10.66 -18.60
N VAL A 241 -7.47 -10.54 -18.21
CA VAL A 241 -8.33 -9.41 -18.54
C VAL A 241 -8.75 -8.72 -17.26
N LEU A 242 -8.50 -7.42 -17.16
CA LEU A 242 -8.98 -6.58 -16.06
C LEU A 242 -9.99 -5.58 -16.63
N THR A 243 -11.24 -5.66 -16.18
CA THR A 243 -12.29 -4.68 -16.43
C THR A 243 -12.34 -3.67 -15.30
N MET A 244 -12.26 -2.39 -15.62
CA MET A 244 -12.18 -1.28 -14.66
C MET A 244 -13.38 -0.33 -14.79
N GLY A 245 -13.53 0.58 -13.81
CA GLY A 245 -14.59 1.60 -13.81
C GLY A 245 -15.97 1.05 -13.44
N LEU A 246 -16.01 -0.06 -12.70
CA LEU A 246 -17.26 -0.71 -12.29
C LEU A 246 -17.74 -0.18 -10.94
N ALA A 247 -19.07 -0.09 -10.76
CA ALA A 247 -19.63 0.16 -9.45
C ALA A 247 -19.30 -1.03 -8.50
N PRO A 248 -18.97 -0.78 -7.22
CA PRO A 248 -18.61 -1.84 -6.27
C PRO A 248 -19.64 -2.95 -6.15
N ASP A 249 -20.94 -2.62 -6.13
CA ASP A 249 -22.01 -3.62 -6.08
C ASP A 249 -22.10 -4.46 -7.38
N ASP A 250 -21.78 -3.88 -8.55
CA ASP A 250 -21.69 -4.62 -9.83
C ASP A 250 -20.49 -5.59 -9.81
N MET A 251 -19.35 -5.17 -9.29
CA MET A 251 -18.18 -6.06 -9.10
C MET A 251 -18.56 -7.27 -8.22
N ASP A 252 -19.20 -7.03 -7.09
CA ASP A 252 -19.66 -8.10 -6.19
C ASP A 252 -20.59 -9.08 -6.91
N GLN A 253 -21.55 -8.59 -7.70
CA GLN A 253 -22.43 -9.46 -8.49
C GLN A 253 -21.64 -10.28 -9.52
N ARG A 254 -20.66 -9.68 -10.20
CA ARG A 254 -19.85 -10.39 -11.21
C ARG A 254 -19.00 -11.49 -10.61
N VAL A 255 -18.37 -11.26 -9.47
CA VAL A 255 -17.58 -12.32 -8.81
C VAL A 255 -18.45 -13.41 -8.20
N LEU A 256 -19.62 -13.05 -7.64
CA LEU A 256 -20.54 -14.03 -7.04
C LEU A 256 -21.31 -14.86 -8.06
N ASN A 257 -21.53 -14.38 -9.27
CA ASN A 257 -22.19 -15.13 -10.36
C ASN A 257 -21.20 -15.80 -11.31
N GLY A 258 -19.90 -15.61 -11.11
CA GLY A 258 -18.84 -16.26 -11.88
C GLY A 258 -18.48 -15.62 -13.21
N THR A 259 -18.99 -14.42 -13.53
CA THR A 259 -18.60 -13.67 -14.74
C THR A 259 -17.27 -12.91 -14.57
N ALA A 260 -16.82 -12.73 -13.32
CA ALA A 260 -15.48 -12.33 -12.96
C ALA A 260 -14.89 -13.29 -11.92
N ASP A 261 -13.60 -13.27 -11.74
CA ASP A 261 -12.88 -14.19 -10.88
C ASP A 261 -12.52 -13.59 -9.52
N ILE A 262 -11.96 -12.38 -9.52
CA ILE A 262 -11.46 -11.68 -8.33
C ILE A 262 -11.59 -10.17 -8.52
N GLU A 263 -11.97 -9.46 -7.45
CA GLU A 263 -11.79 -8.02 -7.29
C GLU A 263 -10.33 -7.77 -6.86
N ILE A 264 -9.59 -6.93 -7.60
CA ILE A 264 -8.14 -6.79 -7.37
C ILE A 264 -7.73 -5.72 -6.36
N GLU A 265 -8.61 -4.78 -6.01
CA GLU A 265 -8.26 -3.66 -5.13
C GLU A 265 -8.10 -4.10 -3.66
N GLY A 266 -8.54 -5.33 -3.33
CA GLY A 266 -8.49 -5.88 -1.97
C GLY A 266 -9.41 -5.16 -0.98
N THR A 267 -10.41 -4.44 -1.49
CA THR A 267 -11.36 -3.68 -0.65
C THR A 267 -12.42 -4.57 -0.01
N GLY A 268 -12.57 -5.80 -0.55
CA GLY A 268 -13.56 -6.78 -0.14
C GLY A 268 -15.00 -6.40 -0.52
N LEU A 269 -15.89 -7.37 -0.32
CA LEU A 269 -17.30 -7.28 -0.67
C LEU A 269 -18.02 -6.13 0.05
N GLN A 270 -19.03 -5.56 -0.60
CA GLN A 270 -19.94 -4.58 0.00
C GLN A 270 -20.91 -5.26 0.98
N ALA A 271 -21.54 -4.49 1.85
CA ALA A 271 -22.34 -5.01 2.97
C ALA A 271 -23.43 -6.03 2.55
N THR A 272 -24.11 -5.79 1.43
CA THR A 272 -25.16 -6.67 0.91
C THR A 272 -24.58 -8.02 0.47
N ALA A 273 -23.45 -8.00 -0.24
CA ALA A 273 -22.75 -9.20 -0.68
C ALA A 273 -22.12 -9.96 0.50
N VAL A 274 -21.56 -9.25 1.51
CA VAL A 274 -21.10 -9.86 2.77
C VAL A 274 -22.20 -10.65 3.44
N ALA A 275 -23.39 -10.06 3.62
CA ALA A 275 -24.52 -10.73 4.24
C ALA A 275 -24.93 -11.99 3.46
N ARG A 276 -25.00 -11.89 2.12
CA ARG A 276 -25.33 -13.02 1.22
C ARG A 276 -24.29 -14.14 1.32
N VAL A 277 -23.00 -13.81 1.31
CA VAL A 277 -21.91 -14.81 1.39
C VAL A 277 -21.92 -15.51 2.74
N LEU A 278 -22.03 -14.77 3.84
CA LEU A 278 -21.98 -15.34 5.18
C LEU A 278 -23.21 -16.21 5.52
N SER A 279 -24.37 -15.93 4.92
CA SER A 279 -25.59 -16.72 5.11
C SER A 279 -25.68 -17.97 4.23
N ASN A 280 -24.81 -18.09 3.21
CA ASN A 280 -24.81 -19.22 2.26
C ASN A 280 -23.52 -20.05 2.40
N PRO A 281 -23.57 -21.31 2.91
CA PRO A 281 -22.38 -22.13 3.12
C PRO A 281 -21.56 -22.39 1.86
N GLN A 282 -22.20 -22.48 0.68
CA GLN A 282 -21.49 -22.71 -0.59
C GLN A 282 -20.68 -21.47 -1.01
N LEU A 283 -21.24 -20.28 -0.84
CA LEU A 283 -20.52 -19.05 -1.10
C LEU A 283 -19.44 -18.82 -0.03
N ALA A 284 -19.75 -19.06 1.25
CA ALA A 284 -18.81 -18.91 2.35
C ALA A 284 -17.56 -19.79 2.15
N ALA A 285 -17.70 -21.00 1.61
CA ALA A 285 -16.57 -21.88 1.32
C ALA A 285 -15.56 -21.29 0.32
N ASN A 286 -15.95 -20.30 -0.47
CA ASN A 286 -15.09 -19.60 -1.43
C ASN A 286 -14.75 -18.17 -1.00
N SER A 287 -14.88 -17.87 0.28
CA SER A 287 -14.54 -16.56 0.84
C SER A 287 -13.40 -16.64 1.84
N ASP A 288 -12.66 -15.56 1.94
CA ASP A 288 -11.56 -15.36 2.89
C ASP A 288 -11.67 -13.96 3.52
N ASN A 289 -11.36 -13.86 4.82
CA ASN A 289 -11.43 -12.63 5.58
C ASN A 289 -10.06 -12.31 6.23
N PRO A 290 -9.02 -12.04 5.42
CA PRO A 290 -7.69 -11.76 5.94
C PRO A 290 -7.62 -10.44 6.69
N ASP A 291 -6.64 -10.33 7.59
CA ASP A 291 -6.08 -9.06 8.01
C ASP A 291 -5.35 -8.45 6.81
N THR A 292 -5.74 -7.23 6.44
CA THR A 292 -5.14 -6.57 5.26
C THR A 292 -3.79 -5.93 5.54
N GLY A 293 -3.36 -5.89 6.80
CA GLY A 293 -2.18 -5.14 7.24
C GLY A 293 -2.40 -3.63 7.32
N PHE A 294 -3.59 -3.14 7.00
CA PHE A 294 -3.92 -1.71 7.06
C PHE A 294 -4.51 -1.31 8.41
N THR A 295 -4.05 -0.17 8.93
CA THR A 295 -4.80 0.58 9.92
C THR A 295 -5.62 1.65 9.21
N ARG A 296 -6.93 1.68 9.48
CA ARG A 296 -7.82 2.74 8.98
C ARG A 296 -7.95 3.81 10.04
N TYR A 297 -7.78 5.06 9.62
CA TYR A 297 -7.75 6.19 10.51
C TYR A 297 -8.34 7.44 9.87
N VAL A 298 -8.64 8.42 10.70
CA VAL A 298 -8.89 9.79 10.26
C VAL A 298 -7.62 10.58 10.52
N THR A 299 -7.12 11.26 9.48
CA THR A 299 -6.05 12.25 9.66
C THR A 299 -6.65 13.58 10.08
N ILE A 300 -6.07 14.22 11.09
CA ILE A 300 -6.50 15.50 11.64
C ILE A 300 -5.41 16.53 11.27
N GLN A 301 -5.80 17.49 10.45
CA GLN A 301 -4.87 18.42 9.79
C GLN A 301 -4.44 19.52 10.75
N GLN A 302 -3.33 19.30 11.48
CA GLN A 302 -2.87 20.23 12.53
C GLN A 302 -2.55 21.66 12.04
N LYS A 303 -2.39 21.87 10.73
CA LYS A 303 -2.19 23.21 10.13
C LYS A 303 -3.49 23.86 9.65
N VAL A 304 -4.65 23.21 9.85
CA VAL A 304 -5.97 23.76 9.54
C VAL A 304 -6.69 24.09 10.84
N PRO A 305 -6.94 25.38 11.17
CA PRO A 305 -7.67 25.74 12.38
C PRO A 305 -9.07 25.11 12.47
N PRO A 306 -9.53 24.70 13.67
CA PRO A 306 -8.91 24.91 14.98
C PRO A 306 -7.97 23.75 15.42
N PHE A 307 -7.55 22.88 14.49
CA PHE A 307 -6.74 21.69 14.80
C PHE A 307 -5.24 21.99 15.05
N ASP A 308 -4.80 23.24 14.96
CA ASP A 308 -3.55 23.71 15.52
C ASP A 308 -3.52 23.53 17.05
N ASN A 309 -4.67 23.56 17.73
CA ASN A 309 -4.81 23.26 19.14
C ASN A 309 -4.99 21.76 19.37
N VAL A 310 -4.11 21.15 20.19
CA VAL A 310 -4.15 19.71 20.51
C VAL A 310 -5.45 19.28 21.20
N HIS A 311 -6.07 20.15 22.00
CA HIS A 311 -7.34 19.86 22.67
C HIS A 311 -8.49 19.70 21.69
N CYS A 312 -8.50 20.49 20.59
CA CYS A 312 -9.46 20.29 19.51
C CYS A 312 -9.27 18.93 18.81
N ARG A 313 -8.03 18.48 18.62
CA ARG A 313 -7.72 17.16 18.06
C ARG A 313 -8.15 16.03 19.00
N ARG A 314 -7.86 16.16 20.30
CA ARG A 314 -8.28 15.19 21.34
C ARG A 314 -9.80 15.08 21.45
N ALA A 315 -10.52 16.17 21.29
CA ALA A 315 -11.99 16.14 21.27
C ALA A 315 -12.51 15.23 20.13
N VAL A 316 -11.92 15.28 18.93
CA VAL A 316 -12.24 14.37 17.82
C VAL A 316 -11.93 12.92 18.19
N GLN A 317 -10.77 12.65 18.80
CA GLN A 317 -10.36 11.31 19.22
C GLN A 317 -11.41 10.67 20.16
N TYR A 318 -11.81 11.40 21.21
CA TYR A 318 -12.78 10.91 22.21
C TYR A 318 -14.22 10.83 21.67
N ALA A 319 -14.60 11.71 20.73
CA ALA A 319 -15.96 11.72 20.18
C ALA A 319 -16.21 10.60 19.15
N ALA A 320 -15.16 9.92 18.69
CA ALA A 320 -15.25 8.94 17.63
C ALA A 320 -16.16 7.75 17.97
N ASP A 321 -17.17 7.51 17.14
CA ASP A 321 -18.00 6.30 17.18
C ASP A 321 -17.33 5.20 16.35
N LYS A 322 -16.44 4.41 17.00
CA LYS A 322 -15.71 3.34 16.33
C LYS A 322 -16.63 2.21 15.87
N VAL A 323 -17.79 2.01 16.52
CA VAL A 323 -18.80 1.03 16.09
C VAL A 323 -19.42 1.44 14.77
N ALA A 324 -19.87 2.70 14.63
CA ALA A 324 -20.43 3.21 13.39
C ALA A 324 -19.40 3.16 12.24
N LEU A 325 -18.13 3.47 12.53
CA LEU A 325 -17.03 3.40 11.57
C LEU A 325 -16.74 1.95 11.13
N GLN A 326 -16.74 0.98 12.06
CA GLN A 326 -16.60 -0.44 11.74
C GLN A 326 -17.77 -0.94 10.87
N PHE A 327 -19.00 -0.53 11.21
CA PHE A 327 -20.19 -0.87 10.39
C PHE A 327 -20.10 -0.29 8.98
N ALA A 328 -19.63 0.95 8.83
CA ALA A 328 -19.40 1.57 7.53
C ALA A 328 -18.38 0.79 6.67
N ARG A 329 -17.52 0.01 7.29
CA ARG A 329 -16.50 -0.81 6.60
C ARG A 329 -16.92 -2.27 6.38
N GLY A 330 -18.04 -2.72 6.86
CA GLY A 330 -18.52 -4.10 6.65
C GLY A 330 -18.92 -4.82 7.94
N GLY A 331 -19.04 -4.09 9.05
CA GLY A 331 -19.49 -4.61 10.35
C GLY A 331 -18.42 -5.42 11.09
N PRO A 332 -18.83 -6.14 12.15
CA PRO A 332 -17.89 -6.76 13.09
C PRO A 332 -17.06 -7.92 12.49
N ILE A 333 -17.43 -8.44 11.32
CA ILE A 333 -16.70 -9.52 10.64
C ILE A 333 -15.75 -8.93 9.60
N ALA A 334 -16.28 -8.19 8.64
CA ALA A 334 -15.53 -7.70 7.48
C ALA A 334 -15.01 -6.25 7.64
N GLY A 335 -15.38 -5.58 8.72
CA GLY A 335 -14.99 -4.18 8.99
C GLY A 335 -13.70 -4.03 9.79
N GLY A 336 -13.08 -5.13 10.21
CA GLY A 336 -11.85 -5.14 11.00
C GLY A 336 -12.06 -5.13 12.51
N GLU A 337 -10.96 -5.09 13.28
CA GLU A 337 -10.96 -5.00 14.74
C GLU A 337 -10.75 -3.55 15.19
N PHE A 338 -11.34 -3.15 16.34
CA PHE A 338 -11.12 -1.81 16.86
C PHE A 338 -9.64 -1.53 17.15
N ALA A 339 -9.13 -0.45 16.57
CA ALA A 339 -7.76 0.01 16.76
C ALA A 339 -7.71 1.15 17.79
N GLY A 340 -6.74 1.10 18.69
CA GLY A 340 -6.44 2.14 19.67
C GLY A 340 -5.13 2.87 19.40
N ASN A 341 -4.29 2.29 18.51
CA ASN A 341 -2.99 2.80 18.09
C ASN A 341 -2.77 2.59 16.59
N MET A 342 -1.74 3.22 16.07
CA MET A 342 -1.52 3.24 14.60
C MET A 342 -0.88 1.96 14.07
N MET A 343 0.08 1.37 14.78
CA MET A 343 0.78 0.18 14.31
C MET A 343 -0.20 -0.99 14.10
N PRO A 344 -0.24 -1.63 12.91
CA PRO A 344 -1.13 -2.77 12.67
C PRO A 344 -0.64 -4.03 13.38
N PRO A 345 -1.55 -4.96 13.75
CA PRO A 345 -1.20 -6.21 14.45
C PRO A 345 -0.26 -7.15 13.67
N THR A 346 -0.09 -6.92 12.38
CA THR A 346 0.77 -7.73 11.49
C THR A 346 2.26 -7.43 11.65
N LEU A 347 2.64 -6.34 12.32
CA LEU A 347 4.05 -5.96 12.53
C LEU A 347 4.61 -6.53 13.84
N ALA A 348 5.91 -6.83 13.82
CA ALA A 348 6.58 -7.55 14.91
C ALA A 348 6.64 -6.76 16.23
N ALA A 349 6.75 -5.43 16.16
CA ALA A 349 6.77 -4.57 17.35
C ALA A 349 5.38 -4.23 17.90
N TYR A 350 4.29 -4.72 17.25
CA TYR A 350 2.93 -4.38 17.67
C TYR A 350 2.68 -4.66 19.15
N LYS A 351 2.16 -3.63 19.82
CA LYS A 351 1.67 -3.71 21.21
C LYS A 351 0.35 -2.95 21.26
N LYS A 352 -0.72 -3.66 21.62
CA LYS A 352 -2.05 -3.04 21.73
C LYS A 352 -2.10 -2.07 22.90
N PHE A 353 -2.50 -0.83 22.64
CA PHE A 353 -2.90 0.16 23.64
C PHE A 353 -3.98 1.08 23.07
N ASP A 354 -4.69 1.81 23.91
CA ASP A 354 -5.69 2.81 23.51
C ASP A 354 -5.51 4.06 24.36
N ARG A 355 -4.94 5.10 23.75
CA ARG A 355 -4.71 6.38 24.44
C ARG A 355 -5.98 7.21 24.58
N TYR A 356 -6.93 7.03 23.68
CA TYR A 356 -8.19 7.76 23.60
C TYR A 356 -9.37 6.79 23.60
N PRO A 357 -9.64 6.13 24.77
CA PRO A 357 -10.72 5.16 24.84
C PRO A 357 -12.06 5.78 24.44
N SER A 358 -12.77 5.12 23.53
CA SER A 358 -14.06 5.57 23.02
C SER A 358 -15.25 5.05 23.85
N GLY A 359 -15.08 4.93 25.17
CA GLY A 359 -16.07 4.34 26.07
C GLY A 359 -16.12 2.81 26.03
N ALA A 360 -16.84 2.20 26.98
CA ALA A 360 -16.95 0.74 27.09
C ALA A 360 -17.69 0.09 25.90
N ASP A 361 -18.55 0.83 25.24
CA ASP A 361 -19.32 0.42 24.06
C ASP A 361 -18.68 0.84 22.74
N HIS A 362 -17.50 1.45 22.78
CA HIS A 362 -16.75 1.99 21.63
C HIS A 362 -17.51 3.04 20.79
N LYS A 363 -18.51 3.71 21.38
CA LYS A 363 -19.30 4.75 20.71
C LYS A 363 -18.87 6.18 20.98
N GLY A 364 -17.74 6.37 21.65
CA GLY A 364 -17.16 7.65 22.01
C GLY A 364 -17.37 8.03 23.49
N ASP A 365 -16.33 8.61 24.10
CA ASP A 365 -16.41 9.24 25.43
C ASP A 365 -16.80 10.72 25.26
N LEU A 366 -18.10 10.98 25.19
CA LEU A 366 -18.63 12.31 24.91
C LEU A 366 -18.36 13.29 26.07
N VAL A 367 -18.16 12.79 27.29
CA VAL A 367 -17.84 13.63 28.45
C VAL A 367 -16.44 14.19 28.27
N LYS A 368 -15.45 13.33 28.05
CA LYS A 368 -14.06 13.77 27.80
C LYS A 368 -13.95 14.61 26.52
N ALA A 369 -14.68 14.27 25.46
CA ALA A 369 -14.69 15.07 24.24
C ALA A 369 -15.16 16.52 24.50
N LYS A 370 -16.21 16.71 25.31
CA LYS A 370 -16.69 18.05 25.71
C LYS A 370 -15.71 18.79 26.64
N GLU A 371 -15.03 18.08 27.54
CA GLU A 371 -13.94 18.64 28.35
C GLU A 371 -12.81 19.17 27.48
N GLU A 372 -12.39 18.40 26.49
CA GLU A 372 -11.35 18.80 25.53
C GLU A 372 -11.82 19.99 24.67
N LEU A 373 -13.09 20.05 24.27
CA LEU A 373 -13.66 21.22 23.57
C LEU A 373 -13.60 22.49 24.41
N LYS A 374 -13.88 22.41 25.72
CA LYS A 374 -13.72 23.56 26.62
C LYS A 374 -12.25 24.03 26.68
N LEU A 375 -11.31 23.09 26.82
CA LEU A 375 -9.86 23.39 26.83
C LEU A 375 -9.38 23.94 25.49
N CYS A 376 -10.01 23.52 24.40
CA CYS A 376 -9.78 24.06 23.06
C CYS A 376 -10.35 25.49 22.89
N GLY A 377 -11.15 26.01 23.81
CA GLY A 377 -11.85 27.29 23.66
C GLY A 377 -13.05 27.24 22.73
N LYS A 378 -13.61 26.04 22.49
CA LYS A 378 -14.77 25.78 21.63
C LYS A 378 -15.83 24.95 22.35
N PRO A 379 -16.36 25.39 23.51
CA PRO A 379 -17.27 24.59 24.33
C PRO A 379 -18.53 24.13 23.60
N ASP A 380 -18.99 24.90 22.61
CA ASP A 380 -20.18 24.60 21.80
C ASP A 380 -19.86 23.88 20.50
N GLY A 381 -18.58 23.51 20.29
CA GLY A 381 -18.10 22.90 19.06
C GLY A 381 -17.64 23.91 18.01
N PHE A 382 -17.45 23.42 16.78
CA PHE A 382 -16.98 24.22 15.64
C PHE A 382 -17.35 23.54 14.31
N LYS A 383 -17.15 24.27 13.20
CA LYS A 383 -17.33 23.73 11.85
C LYS A 383 -15.99 23.27 11.26
N THR A 384 -16.03 22.16 10.52
CA THR A 384 -14.87 21.64 9.80
C THR A 384 -15.30 20.86 8.55
N LYS A 385 -14.35 20.52 7.68
CA LYS A 385 -14.57 19.67 6.50
C LYS A 385 -13.89 18.32 6.66
N PHE A 386 -14.57 17.28 6.20
CA PHE A 386 -14.08 15.92 6.16
C PHE A 386 -14.00 15.43 4.71
N ALA A 387 -12.79 15.13 4.23
CA ALA A 387 -12.59 14.56 2.91
C ALA A 387 -12.69 13.02 2.95
N THR A 388 -13.37 12.45 1.95
CA THR A 388 -13.47 11.00 1.74
C THR A 388 -13.66 10.68 0.27
N THR A 389 -13.55 9.41 -0.14
CA THR A 389 -13.88 9.00 -1.50
C THR A 389 -15.38 9.05 -1.77
N ASN A 390 -15.76 9.26 -3.04
CA ASN A 390 -17.17 9.34 -3.48
C ASN A 390 -17.80 7.96 -3.77
N SER A 391 -17.05 6.88 -3.62
CA SER A 391 -17.50 5.50 -3.88
C SER A 391 -17.00 4.51 -2.83
N GLY A 392 -17.47 3.27 -2.93
CA GLY A 392 -17.11 2.19 -2.02
C GLY A 392 -17.56 2.46 -0.58
N LYS A 393 -16.67 2.28 0.37
CA LYS A 393 -16.94 2.46 1.81
C LYS A 393 -16.84 3.93 2.25
N GLY A 394 -16.23 4.81 1.42
CA GLY A 394 -15.96 6.21 1.73
C GLY A 394 -17.17 7.02 2.16
N PRO A 395 -18.29 7.04 1.40
CA PRO A 395 -19.47 7.81 1.76
C PRO A 395 -20.06 7.42 3.12
N LYS A 396 -20.08 6.11 3.45
CA LYS A 396 -20.59 5.60 4.74
C LYS A 396 -19.68 6.00 5.90
N VAL A 397 -18.37 5.98 5.70
CA VAL A 397 -17.39 6.47 6.71
C VAL A 397 -17.60 7.97 6.93
N GLY A 398 -17.80 8.76 5.86
CA GLY A 398 -18.11 10.18 5.97
C GLY A 398 -19.35 10.47 6.82
N THR A 399 -20.43 9.74 6.57
CA THR A 399 -21.67 9.85 7.36
C THR A 399 -21.44 9.46 8.83
N ALA A 400 -20.69 8.40 9.11
CA ALA A 400 -20.39 7.96 10.48
C ALA A 400 -19.58 9.02 11.24
N ILE A 401 -18.58 9.64 10.62
CA ILE A 401 -17.79 10.74 11.20
C ILE A 401 -18.71 11.96 11.47
N GLN A 402 -19.50 12.37 10.49
CA GLN A 402 -20.41 13.52 10.62
C GLN A 402 -21.37 13.33 11.80
N GLN A 403 -22.05 12.19 11.86
CA GLN A 403 -23.00 11.88 12.93
C GLN A 403 -22.31 11.73 14.30
N GLY A 404 -21.15 11.06 14.34
CA GLY A 404 -20.38 10.87 15.55
C GLY A 404 -19.96 12.20 16.19
N LEU A 405 -19.41 13.11 15.41
CA LEU A 405 -18.89 14.40 15.85
C LEU A 405 -20.00 15.42 16.16
N ALA A 406 -21.15 15.34 15.48
CA ALA A 406 -22.30 16.19 15.76
C ALA A 406 -22.81 16.07 17.21
N ARG A 407 -22.62 14.90 17.86
CA ARG A 407 -23.02 14.66 19.26
C ARG A 407 -22.33 15.58 20.28
N VAL A 408 -21.21 16.18 19.88
CA VAL A 408 -20.45 17.12 20.71
C VAL A 408 -20.39 18.53 20.12
N GLY A 409 -21.23 18.83 19.11
CA GLY A 409 -21.31 20.15 18.49
C GLY A 409 -20.32 20.42 17.37
N ILE A 410 -19.54 19.41 16.96
CA ILE A 410 -18.65 19.57 15.79
C ILE A 410 -19.46 19.29 14.51
N ASP A 411 -19.69 20.36 13.73
CA ASP A 411 -20.42 20.33 12.46
C ASP A 411 -19.47 20.01 11.30
N VAL A 412 -19.73 18.89 10.59
CA VAL A 412 -18.82 18.35 9.57
C VAL A 412 -19.46 18.43 8.19
N GLU A 413 -18.85 19.20 7.30
CA GLU A 413 -19.14 19.19 5.86
C GLU A 413 -18.37 18.06 5.17
N ILE A 414 -19.07 17.15 4.47
CA ILE A 414 -18.42 16.04 3.76
C ILE A 414 -18.00 16.49 2.36
N VAL A 415 -16.71 16.32 2.04
CA VAL A 415 -16.13 16.57 0.71
C VAL A 415 -15.79 15.24 0.07
N GLN A 416 -16.50 14.90 -1.00
CA GLN A 416 -16.32 13.65 -1.73
C GLN A 416 -15.39 13.83 -2.93
N VAL A 417 -14.45 12.90 -3.13
CA VAL A 417 -13.40 12.95 -4.16
C VAL A 417 -13.29 11.60 -4.86
N ASP A 418 -12.93 11.62 -6.14
CA ASP A 418 -12.70 10.41 -6.92
C ASP A 418 -11.54 9.57 -6.32
N PRO A 419 -11.71 8.24 -6.14
CA PRO A 419 -10.71 7.37 -5.53
C PRO A 419 -9.33 7.41 -6.21
N SER A 420 -9.28 7.52 -7.54
CA SER A 420 -8.02 7.51 -8.30
C SER A 420 -7.12 8.73 -8.01
N THR A 421 -7.72 9.84 -7.58
CA THR A 421 -6.99 11.09 -7.27
C THR A 421 -6.98 11.43 -5.78
N TYR A 422 -7.74 10.70 -4.96
CA TYR A 422 -7.95 11.04 -3.55
C TYR A 422 -6.65 11.16 -2.76
N TYR A 423 -5.81 10.13 -2.79
CA TYR A 423 -4.57 10.09 -2.02
C TYR A 423 -3.47 10.96 -2.63
N SER A 424 -3.18 10.80 -3.91
CA SER A 424 -2.04 11.45 -4.55
C SER A 424 -2.30 12.91 -4.92
N GLY A 425 -3.51 13.22 -5.38
CA GLY A 425 -3.86 14.52 -5.96
C GLY A 425 -4.68 15.41 -5.04
N PHE A 426 -5.32 14.88 -4.00
CA PHE A 426 -6.19 15.67 -3.14
C PHE A 426 -5.64 15.81 -1.72
N ILE A 427 -5.66 14.76 -0.87
CA ILE A 427 -5.15 14.85 0.51
C ILE A 427 -3.62 14.80 0.58
N GLY A 428 -2.96 14.23 -0.41
CA GLY A 428 -1.49 14.20 -0.55
C GLY A 428 -0.89 15.48 -1.14
N VAL A 429 -1.67 16.55 -1.27
CA VAL A 429 -1.20 17.88 -1.67
C VAL A 429 -1.50 18.88 -0.54
N PRO A 430 -0.56 19.14 0.38
CA PRO A 430 -0.77 19.98 1.56
C PRO A 430 -1.42 21.34 1.25
N ASP A 431 -0.91 22.05 0.24
CA ASP A 431 -1.47 23.33 -0.19
C ASP A 431 -2.96 23.25 -0.59
N ASN A 432 -3.38 22.15 -1.20
CA ASN A 432 -4.79 21.93 -1.56
C ASN A 432 -5.65 21.74 -0.31
N VAL A 433 -5.15 20.96 0.65
CA VAL A 433 -5.81 20.71 1.94
C VAL A 433 -6.01 22.03 2.72
N HIS A 434 -4.95 22.84 2.83
CA HIS A 434 -4.98 24.11 3.55
C HIS A 434 -5.93 25.10 2.87
N LYS A 435 -5.80 25.31 1.56
CA LYS A 435 -6.64 26.26 0.80
C LYS A 435 -8.13 25.93 0.85
N ARG A 436 -8.48 24.65 0.94
CA ARG A 436 -9.86 24.17 1.01
C ARG A 436 -10.40 24.09 2.43
N GLY A 437 -9.54 24.25 3.45
CA GLY A 437 -9.91 24.11 4.86
C GLY A 437 -10.34 22.68 5.21
N ILE A 438 -9.68 21.67 4.65
CA ILE A 438 -9.95 20.26 4.96
C ILE A 438 -9.32 19.97 6.32
N GLY A 439 -10.10 19.99 7.38
CA GLY A 439 -9.61 19.72 8.74
C GLY A 439 -9.43 18.24 9.06
N LEU A 440 -10.24 17.39 8.43
CA LEU A 440 -10.27 15.95 8.63
C LEU A 440 -10.27 15.21 7.30
N ALA A 441 -9.62 14.04 7.22
CA ALA A 441 -9.71 13.21 6.03
C ALA A 441 -9.69 11.71 6.38
N ASN A 442 -10.48 10.92 5.65
CA ASN A 442 -10.47 9.47 5.75
C ASN A 442 -9.18 8.92 5.16
N ALA A 443 -8.45 8.12 5.90
CA ALA A 443 -7.21 7.53 5.43
C ALA A 443 -7.06 6.06 5.84
N GLY A 444 -6.12 5.41 5.25
CA GLY A 444 -5.68 4.08 5.62
C GLY A 444 -4.24 3.88 5.16
N TRP A 445 -3.47 3.17 5.95
CA TRP A 445 -2.09 2.86 5.64
C TRP A 445 -1.75 1.42 5.98
N GLY A 446 -1.13 0.73 5.07
CA GLY A 446 -0.46 -0.54 5.28
C GLY A 446 1.04 -0.36 5.08
N PRO A 447 1.89 -1.22 5.62
CA PRO A 447 3.33 -1.09 5.45
C PRO A 447 3.72 -1.28 3.98
N ASP A 448 4.56 -0.40 3.46
CA ASP A 448 5.13 -0.52 2.11
C ASP A 448 6.01 -1.77 1.96
N PHE A 449 6.60 -2.18 3.05
CA PHE A 449 7.24 -3.48 3.26
C PHE A 449 7.07 -3.88 4.74
N PRO A 450 7.08 -5.17 5.08
CA PRO A 450 6.60 -5.69 6.37
C PRO A 450 7.58 -5.43 7.53
N THR A 451 7.90 -4.16 7.74
CA THR A 451 8.66 -3.64 8.88
C THR A 451 8.00 -2.38 9.44
N GLU A 452 8.34 -2.01 10.66
CA GLU A 452 7.84 -0.80 11.30
C GLU A 452 8.25 0.47 10.53
N TYR A 453 9.46 0.49 9.95
CA TYR A 453 9.89 1.59 9.09
C TYR A 453 9.08 1.66 7.80
N GLY A 454 8.76 0.52 7.20
CA GLY A 454 7.87 0.44 6.05
C GLY A 454 6.45 0.97 6.34
N PHE A 455 6.06 1.00 7.62
CA PHE A 455 4.79 1.58 8.06
C PHE A 455 4.91 3.06 8.43
N PHE A 456 5.84 3.41 9.34
CA PHE A 456 5.92 4.77 9.89
C PHE A 456 6.76 5.75 9.06
N GLY A 457 7.76 5.27 8.32
CA GLY A 457 8.78 6.12 7.69
C GLY A 457 8.25 7.21 6.77
N VAL A 458 7.10 6.99 6.12
CA VAL A 458 6.52 7.99 5.21
C VAL A 458 5.29 8.70 5.75
N ILE A 459 4.67 8.19 6.84
CA ILE A 459 3.43 8.77 7.37
C ILE A 459 3.62 9.63 8.62
N VAL A 460 4.76 9.50 9.32
CA VAL A 460 5.01 10.26 10.57
C VAL A 460 6.42 10.86 10.67
N ASP A 461 7.36 10.49 9.79
CA ASP A 461 8.65 11.17 9.70
C ASP A 461 8.45 12.55 9.05
N GLY A 462 8.73 13.63 9.78
CA GLY A 462 8.58 14.99 9.26
C GLY A 462 9.44 15.27 8.03
N ARG A 463 10.57 14.58 7.91
CA ARG A 463 11.51 14.69 6.77
C ARG A 463 10.93 14.11 5.47
N ALA A 464 9.90 13.27 5.57
CA ALA A 464 9.20 12.67 4.43
C ALA A 464 8.10 13.57 3.84
N ILE A 465 7.79 14.72 4.46
CA ILE A 465 6.75 15.65 3.98
C ILE A 465 7.10 16.21 2.61
N LYS A 466 6.15 16.11 1.68
CA LYS A 466 6.30 16.57 0.28
C LYS A 466 5.20 17.57 -0.09
N LYS A 467 5.48 18.41 -1.10
CA LYS A 467 4.49 19.33 -1.69
C LYS A 467 3.38 18.63 -2.47
N ALA A 468 3.68 17.44 -3.02
CA ALA A 468 2.73 16.61 -3.75
C ALA A 468 3.09 15.14 -3.56
N GLY A 469 2.10 14.25 -3.56
CA GLY A 469 2.29 12.84 -3.23
C GLY A 469 2.78 12.64 -1.79
N ASN A 470 2.37 13.53 -0.88
CA ASN A 470 2.68 13.46 0.54
C ASN A 470 1.83 12.38 1.22
N SER A 471 2.45 11.44 1.92
CA SER A 471 1.76 10.41 2.71
C SER A 471 1.63 10.77 4.19
N ASN A 472 2.44 11.70 4.68
CA ASN A 472 2.26 12.30 6.00
C ASN A 472 1.13 13.36 5.95
N TYR A 473 -0.11 12.87 5.82
CA TYR A 473 -1.26 13.74 5.54
C TYR A 473 -1.51 14.79 6.64
N ALA A 474 -1.17 14.50 7.88
CA ALA A 474 -1.30 15.44 9.00
C ALA A 474 -0.13 16.43 9.08
N GLU A 475 0.88 16.28 8.23
CA GLU A 475 2.14 17.04 8.26
C GLU A 475 2.78 17.03 9.66
N LEU A 476 2.81 15.84 10.30
CA LEU A 476 3.45 15.62 11.58
C LEU A 476 4.97 15.75 11.41
N ASP A 477 5.56 16.76 12.03
CA ASP A 477 7.00 16.99 12.06
C ASP A 477 7.43 17.22 13.51
N ASP A 478 7.70 16.12 14.20
CA ASP A 478 8.12 16.11 15.59
C ASP A 478 9.57 15.62 15.70
N PRO A 479 10.50 16.45 16.18
CA PRO A 479 11.92 16.09 16.30
C PRO A 479 12.16 14.87 17.18
N GLU A 480 11.32 14.62 18.20
CA GLU A 480 11.44 13.44 19.07
C GLU A 480 11.07 12.16 18.29
N ILE A 481 9.98 12.19 17.51
CA ILE A 481 9.59 11.08 16.64
C ILE A 481 10.68 10.81 15.58
N ASN A 482 11.18 11.86 14.92
CA ASN A 482 12.25 11.73 13.93
C ASN A 482 13.50 11.10 14.56
N SER A 483 13.87 11.51 15.78
CA SER A 483 15.02 10.95 16.52
C SER A 483 14.79 9.48 16.93
N LEU A 484 13.58 9.11 17.33
CA LEU A 484 13.25 7.71 17.66
C LEU A 484 13.32 6.82 16.41
N ILE A 485 12.84 7.30 15.27
CA ILE A 485 12.97 6.58 13.99
C ILE A 485 14.45 6.31 13.67
N ASP A 486 15.32 7.31 13.79
CA ASP A 486 16.75 7.13 13.55
C ASP A 486 17.36 6.10 14.51
N LYS A 487 17.08 6.19 15.80
CA LYS A 487 17.55 5.22 16.80
C LYS A 487 17.07 3.79 16.51
N ALA A 488 15.81 3.64 16.07
CA ALA A 488 15.28 2.32 15.70
C ALA A 488 16.02 1.72 14.49
N LEU A 489 16.31 2.54 13.48
CA LEU A 489 17.05 2.11 12.27
C LEU A 489 18.52 1.78 12.55
N GLU A 490 19.13 2.37 13.58
CA GLU A 490 20.50 2.13 14.00
C GLU A 490 20.62 0.92 14.94
N SER A 491 19.54 0.54 15.63
CA SER A 491 19.57 -0.56 16.60
C SER A 491 19.69 -1.93 15.90
N THR A 492 20.69 -2.70 16.27
CA THR A 492 20.90 -4.09 15.83
C THR A 492 20.22 -5.11 16.73
N ASP A 493 19.88 -4.73 17.98
CA ASP A 493 19.11 -5.57 18.90
C ASP A 493 17.62 -5.47 18.57
N VAL A 494 17.02 -6.61 18.19
CA VAL A 494 15.62 -6.68 17.77
C VAL A 494 14.65 -6.30 18.89
N SER A 495 14.96 -6.70 20.14
CA SER A 495 14.07 -6.41 21.28
C SER A 495 14.09 -4.92 21.63
N GLU A 496 15.27 -4.31 21.63
CA GLU A 496 15.43 -2.86 21.82
C GLU A 496 14.76 -2.08 20.70
N ARG A 497 15.02 -2.46 19.45
CA ARG A 497 14.39 -1.84 18.27
C ARG A 497 12.88 -1.88 18.34
N ASN A 498 12.28 -3.02 18.72
CA ASN A 498 10.83 -3.14 18.86
C ASN A 498 10.29 -2.20 19.96
N LYS A 499 11.00 -2.03 21.08
CA LYS A 499 10.61 -1.07 22.14
C LYS A 499 10.66 0.37 21.63
N ILE A 500 11.66 0.72 20.81
CA ILE A 500 11.75 2.08 20.24
C ILE A 500 10.57 2.32 19.27
N TRP A 501 10.21 1.36 18.43
CA TRP A 501 9.05 1.47 17.57
C TRP A 501 7.72 1.58 18.33
N GLN A 502 7.59 0.92 19.49
CA GLN A 502 6.45 1.13 20.39
C GLN A 502 6.41 2.56 20.93
N GLN A 503 7.57 3.16 21.25
CA GLN A 503 7.64 4.57 21.68
C GLN A 503 7.26 5.51 20.53
N VAL A 504 7.65 5.21 19.28
CA VAL A 504 7.20 5.98 18.10
C VAL A 504 5.68 5.97 18.02
N ASP A 505 5.03 4.81 18.12
CA ASP A 505 3.57 4.70 18.07
C ASP A 505 2.90 5.47 19.23
N GLU A 506 3.43 5.35 20.46
CA GLU A 506 2.93 6.10 21.62
C GLU A 506 3.02 7.63 21.40
N LYS A 507 4.14 8.14 20.86
CA LYS A 507 4.33 9.57 20.55
C LYS A 507 3.42 10.05 19.43
N VAL A 508 3.25 9.26 18.40
CA VAL A 508 2.29 9.55 17.33
C VAL A 508 0.88 9.70 17.89
N MET A 509 0.47 8.78 18.77
CA MET A 509 -0.84 8.90 19.42
C MET A 509 -0.93 10.11 20.38
N GLU A 510 0.18 10.49 21.05
CA GLU A 510 0.22 11.73 21.87
C GLU A 510 -0.09 12.98 21.08
N SER A 511 0.40 13.08 19.85
CA SER A 511 0.17 14.21 18.97
C SER A 511 -1.30 14.42 18.60
N ALA A 512 -2.12 13.36 18.71
CA ALA A 512 -3.54 13.31 18.37
C ALA A 512 -3.86 13.66 16.90
N VAL A 513 -2.89 13.63 15.99
CA VAL A 513 -3.12 13.98 14.56
C VAL A 513 -3.64 12.81 13.73
N LEU A 514 -3.55 11.58 14.23
CA LEU A 514 -4.07 10.37 13.60
C LEU A 514 -5.06 9.70 14.54
N MET A 515 -6.26 9.41 14.08
CA MET A 515 -7.33 8.76 14.84
C MET A 515 -7.59 7.37 14.27
N PRO A 516 -6.90 6.33 14.75
CA PRO A 516 -7.15 4.96 14.32
C PRO A 516 -8.53 4.49 14.79
N TYR A 517 -9.25 3.78 13.91
CA TYR A 517 -10.55 3.24 14.29
C TYR A 517 -10.67 1.73 14.06
N VAL A 518 -10.04 1.14 13.02
CA VAL A 518 -9.95 -0.32 12.86
C VAL A 518 -8.60 -0.75 12.29
N ALA A 519 -8.09 -1.89 12.76
CA ALA A 519 -7.18 -2.74 12.02
C ALA A 519 -8.02 -3.50 10.99
N ASP A 520 -7.76 -3.28 9.72
CA ASP A 520 -8.68 -3.56 8.62
C ASP A 520 -8.73 -5.05 8.25
N ARG A 521 -9.93 -5.53 7.99
CA ARG A 521 -10.20 -6.82 7.35
C ARG A 521 -11.03 -6.62 6.10
N ALA A 522 -10.89 -7.51 5.15
CA ALA A 522 -11.66 -7.46 3.91
C ALA A 522 -12.18 -8.85 3.56
N LEU A 523 -13.49 -9.06 3.66
CA LEU A 523 -14.10 -10.30 3.17
C LEU A 523 -14.02 -10.32 1.64
N THR A 524 -13.13 -11.15 1.11
CA THR A 524 -12.90 -11.32 -0.32
C THR A 524 -13.55 -12.63 -0.81
N TYR A 525 -13.78 -12.71 -2.11
CA TYR A 525 -14.35 -13.88 -2.73
C TYR A 525 -13.50 -14.34 -3.91
N ARG A 526 -13.26 -15.63 -4.02
CA ARG A 526 -12.55 -16.29 -5.13
C ARG A 526 -13.52 -17.15 -5.93
N ASN A 527 -13.48 -17.05 -7.24
CA ASN A 527 -14.27 -17.93 -8.08
C ASN A 527 -13.82 -19.39 -7.88
N PRO A 528 -14.73 -20.37 -7.70
CA PRO A 528 -14.39 -21.78 -7.52
C PRO A 528 -13.52 -22.41 -8.62
N ARG A 529 -13.55 -21.85 -9.85
CA ARG A 529 -12.73 -22.31 -10.98
C ARG A 529 -11.25 -21.93 -10.87
N LEU A 530 -10.89 -21.10 -9.88
CA LEU A 530 -9.51 -20.66 -9.73
C LEU A 530 -8.64 -21.71 -9.05
N THR A 531 -7.39 -21.76 -9.46
CA THR A 531 -6.35 -22.61 -8.87
C THR A 531 -5.23 -21.76 -8.29
N ASN A 532 -4.51 -22.33 -7.32
CA ASN A 532 -3.37 -21.71 -6.64
C ASN A 532 -3.71 -20.39 -5.93
N VAL A 533 -4.91 -20.25 -5.40
CA VAL A 533 -5.33 -19.05 -4.68
C VAL A 533 -4.87 -19.08 -3.23
N TYR A 534 -4.23 -18.03 -2.77
CA TYR A 534 -3.81 -17.85 -1.37
C TYR A 534 -3.62 -16.35 -1.06
N ILE A 535 -3.69 -16.02 0.23
CA ILE A 535 -3.40 -14.67 0.73
C ILE A 535 -1.89 -14.52 0.93
N ASN A 536 -1.31 -13.50 0.33
CA ASN A 536 0.09 -13.13 0.53
C ASN A 536 0.20 -12.10 1.67
N GLY A 537 1.06 -12.39 2.66
CA GLY A 537 1.20 -11.54 3.85
C GLY A 537 1.83 -10.17 3.59
N ALA A 538 2.60 -10.00 2.49
CA ALA A 538 3.13 -8.69 2.13
C ALA A 538 2.04 -7.72 1.64
N PHE A 539 0.96 -8.25 1.06
CA PHE A 539 -0.11 -7.45 0.45
C PHE A 539 -1.43 -7.51 1.22
N GLY A 540 -1.61 -8.49 2.12
CA GLY A 540 -2.88 -8.71 2.83
C GLY A 540 -4.06 -9.06 1.92
N MET A 541 -3.78 -9.54 0.70
CA MET A 541 -4.77 -9.91 -0.33
C MET A 541 -4.32 -11.14 -1.12
N TYR A 542 -5.13 -11.63 -2.06
CA TYR A 542 -4.73 -12.73 -2.94
C TYR A 542 -3.45 -12.39 -3.68
N ASP A 543 -2.53 -13.37 -3.77
CA ASP A 543 -1.33 -13.25 -4.61
C ASP A 543 -1.71 -13.49 -6.07
N TYR A 544 -1.44 -12.52 -6.95
CA TYR A 544 -1.87 -12.61 -8.35
C TYR A 544 -0.88 -13.34 -9.26
N VAL A 545 0.33 -13.63 -8.77
CA VAL A 545 1.46 -14.09 -9.59
C VAL A 545 1.22 -15.47 -10.20
N ASN A 546 0.62 -16.40 -9.43
CA ASN A 546 0.52 -17.80 -9.80
C ASN A 546 -0.92 -18.35 -9.87
N ILE A 547 -1.93 -17.47 -9.88
CA ILE A 547 -3.32 -17.88 -10.05
C ILE A 547 -3.50 -18.50 -11.44
N GLY A 548 -4.17 -19.65 -11.48
CA GLY A 548 -4.56 -20.34 -12.70
C GLY A 548 -6.08 -20.55 -12.78
N VAL A 549 -6.53 -21.12 -13.89
CA VAL A 549 -7.93 -21.44 -14.16
C VAL A 549 -8.06 -22.96 -14.34
N ALA A 550 -9.05 -23.58 -13.67
CA ALA A 550 -9.31 -25.04 -13.71
C ALA A 550 -9.84 -25.53 -15.08
#